data_d174a3942724a80bfe37c6c230b494ba
#
_entry.id   d174a3942724a80bfe37c6c230b494ba
#
_cell.length_a   1.000
_cell.length_b   1.000
_cell.length_c   1.000
_cell.angle_alpha   90.00
_cell.angle_beta   90.00
_cell.angle_gamma   90.00
#
_symmetry.space_group_name_H-M   'P 1'
#
loop_
_entity.id
_entity.type
_entity.pdbx_description
1 polymer ?
#
loop_
_entity_poly.entity_id
_entity_poly.type
_entity_poly.pdbx_seq_one_letter_code
_entity_poly.pdbx_strand_id
1 'polypeptide(L)'
;SQEKMQERLAAYISIRFAGSNYVLLKKAANQPTDETSLTYALKSRFDQRGAKYQEVVPDETLENLVTSLSNLYDNVIVPYDMNLNEATRFVTHLAAAAAKQPDKNIVLIGYPEWQAMSRRNQTLLHQLNTHLFTSFFADFQKEDVKSFQINYSHTFGKNLLNTFPKYGLMGYDLASYFIPQMVAEHTGTKVIQGPSLLQHTYGFRPESSGSGAYNQVFFFVQYAPDNRLEVKQLR
;
A
#
# COMPACT_ATOMS: atom_id res chain seq x y z
N SER A 1 -16.56 -1.69 1.90
CA SER A 1 -16.37 -0.21 1.88
C SER A 1 -14.89 0.12 2.13
N GLN A 2 -14.48 1.32 1.80
CA GLN A 2 -13.12 1.82 2.07
C GLN A 2 -12.82 1.77 3.58
N GLU A 3 -13.75 2.17 4.40
CA GLU A 3 -13.68 2.13 5.86
C GLU A 3 -13.31 0.73 6.40
N LYS A 4 -14.03 -0.32 5.99
CA LYS A 4 -13.70 -1.70 6.39
C LYS A 4 -12.29 -2.13 5.98
N MET A 5 -11.81 -1.62 4.86
CA MET A 5 -10.43 -1.87 4.44
C MET A 5 -9.44 -1.18 5.37
N GLN A 6 -9.67 0.07 5.72
CA GLN A 6 -8.80 0.81 6.67
C GLN A 6 -8.81 0.19 8.06
N GLU A 7 -9.95 -0.28 8.55
CA GLU A 7 -10.04 -1.02 9.82
C GLU A 7 -9.19 -2.31 9.81
N ARG A 8 -9.25 -3.08 8.71
CA ARG A 8 -8.42 -4.29 8.56
C ARG A 8 -6.93 -3.96 8.49
N LEU A 9 -6.57 -2.89 7.79
CA LEU A 9 -5.19 -2.41 7.74
C LEU A 9 -4.70 -1.94 9.10
N ALA A 10 -5.50 -1.17 9.82
CA ALA A 10 -5.19 -0.72 11.18
C ALA A 10 -5.00 -1.92 12.12
N ALA A 11 -5.85 -2.94 11.99
CA ALA A 11 -5.71 -4.18 12.75
C ALA A 11 -4.38 -4.89 12.43
N TYR A 12 -4.03 -5.03 11.17
CA TYR A 12 -2.80 -5.66 10.75
C TYR A 12 -1.56 -4.88 11.22
N ILE A 13 -1.52 -3.56 11.00
CA ILE A 13 -0.41 -2.68 11.41
C ILE A 13 -0.21 -2.75 12.93
N SER A 14 -1.29 -2.64 13.71
CA SER A 14 -1.20 -2.65 15.17
C SER A 14 -0.67 -3.97 15.76
N ILE A 15 -0.84 -5.08 15.03
CA ILE A 15 -0.31 -6.40 15.42
C ILE A 15 1.13 -6.54 14.90
N ARG A 16 1.37 -6.20 13.64
CA ARG A 16 2.66 -6.37 12.97
C ARG A 16 3.78 -5.56 13.63
N PHE A 17 3.45 -4.37 14.12
CA PHE A 17 4.36 -3.41 14.75
C PHE A 17 4.04 -3.19 16.22
N ALA A 18 3.55 -4.22 16.89
CA ALA A 18 3.26 -4.13 18.34
C ALA A 18 4.51 -3.71 19.14
N GLY A 19 4.32 -2.79 20.09
CA GLY A 19 5.42 -2.26 20.91
C GLY A 19 6.22 -1.12 20.27
N SER A 20 5.91 -0.71 19.05
CA SER A 20 6.57 0.42 18.39
C SER A 20 6.07 1.78 18.92
N ASN A 21 6.88 2.82 18.67
CA ASN A 21 6.47 4.22 18.84
C ASN A 21 5.64 4.64 17.61
N TYR A 22 4.35 4.83 17.77
CA TYR A 22 3.47 5.25 16.70
C TYR A 22 3.36 6.77 16.61
N VAL A 23 3.61 7.31 15.41
CA VAL A 23 3.50 8.73 15.10
C VAL A 23 2.51 8.92 13.95
N LEU A 24 1.30 9.38 14.28
CA LEU A 24 0.24 9.65 13.32
C LEU A 24 0.35 11.10 12.85
N LEU A 25 0.52 11.32 11.56
CA LEU A 25 0.64 12.68 11.03
C LEU A 25 -0.72 13.29 10.75
N LYS A 26 -0.86 14.57 11.07
CA LYS A 26 -2.02 15.40 10.76
C LYS A 26 -1.62 16.50 9.79
N LYS A 27 -2.54 16.90 8.92
CA LYS A 27 -2.30 17.98 7.97
C LYS A 27 -2.29 19.36 8.65
N ALA A 28 -3.15 19.55 9.65
CA ALA A 28 -3.21 20.76 10.46
C ALA A 28 -3.75 20.44 11.87
N ALA A 29 -3.38 21.24 12.85
CA ALA A 29 -3.76 21.04 14.26
C ALA A 29 -5.29 21.02 14.46
N ASN A 30 -6.01 21.93 13.82
CA ASN A 30 -7.45 22.10 13.96
C ASN A 30 -8.30 21.38 12.90
N GLN A 31 -7.65 20.60 12.02
CA GLN A 31 -8.39 19.83 11.03
C GLN A 31 -8.91 18.55 11.64
N PRO A 32 -10.21 18.26 11.56
CA PRO A 32 -10.75 16.98 11.98
C PRO A 32 -10.10 15.86 11.13
N THR A 33 -9.79 14.74 11.78
CA THR A 33 -9.29 13.57 11.09
C THR A 33 -10.42 12.97 10.26
N ASP A 34 -10.16 12.69 9.00
CA ASP A 34 -11.12 12.01 8.14
C ASP A 34 -11.41 10.60 8.71
N GLU A 35 -12.68 10.35 9.04
CA GLU A 35 -13.13 9.09 9.65
C GLU A 35 -12.95 7.87 8.73
N THR A 36 -12.78 8.10 7.43
CA THR A 36 -12.49 7.04 6.45
C THR A 36 -10.99 6.78 6.26
N SER A 37 -10.13 7.51 6.98
CA SER A 37 -8.67 7.43 6.84
C SER A 37 -8.04 6.30 7.67
N LEU A 38 -6.86 5.87 7.26
CA LEU A 38 -6.07 4.89 8.03
C LEU A 38 -5.62 5.45 9.38
N THR A 39 -5.28 6.73 9.45
CA THR A 39 -4.89 7.39 10.70
C THR A 39 -6.03 7.39 11.72
N TYR A 40 -7.26 7.64 11.27
CA TYR A 40 -8.45 7.54 12.13
C TYR A 40 -8.69 6.11 12.62
N ALA A 41 -8.65 5.13 11.74
CA ALA A 41 -8.84 3.72 12.10
C ALA A 41 -7.78 3.24 13.10
N LEU A 42 -6.51 3.66 12.95
CA LEU A 42 -5.45 3.35 13.91
C LEU A 42 -5.68 4.05 15.25
N LYS A 43 -6.01 5.34 15.24
CA LYS A 43 -6.32 6.11 16.45
C LYS A 43 -7.45 5.47 17.24
N SER A 44 -8.59 5.21 16.59
CA SER A 44 -9.73 4.54 17.23
C SER A 44 -9.35 3.20 17.85
N ARG A 45 -8.53 2.42 17.16
CA ARG A 45 -8.06 1.13 17.65
C ARG A 45 -7.12 1.26 18.86
N PHE A 46 -6.23 2.24 18.85
CA PHE A 46 -5.32 2.50 19.99
C PHE A 46 -6.07 3.01 21.20
N ASP A 47 -7.01 3.94 21.02
CA ASP A 47 -7.86 4.46 22.09
C ASP A 47 -8.67 3.33 22.77
N GLN A 48 -9.26 2.43 21.98
CA GLN A 48 -10.00 1.25 22.48
C GLN A 48 -9.13 0.28 23.28
N ARG A 49 -7.82 0.22 23.00
CA ARG A 49 -6.88 -0.71 23.65
C ARG A 49 -6.00 -0.06 24.71
N GLY A 50 -6.12 1.24 24.92
CA GLY A 50 -5.25 1.99 25.79
C GLY A 50 -3.78 2.02 25.33
N ALA A 51 -3.54 1.84 24.01
CA ALA A 51 -2.21 1.88 23.43
C ALA A 51 -1.76 3.34 23.22
N LYS A 52 -0.47 3.60 23.43
CA LYS A 52 0.10 4.94 23.26
C LYS A 52 0.43 5.22 21.80
N TYR A 53 0.18 6.43 21.36
CA TYR A 53 0.58 7.00 20.07
C TYR A 53 0.78 8.51 20.23
N GLN A 54 1.38 9.13 19.23
CA GLN A 54 1.56 10.57 19.15
C GLN A 54 0.88 11.10 17.87
N GLU A 55 0.27 12.29 17.95
CA GLU A 55 -0.23 13.01 16.79
C GLU A 55 0.71 14.19 16.52
N VAL A 56 1.23 14.30 15.30
CA VAL A 56 2.18 15.35 14.92
C VAL A 56 1.69 16.03 13.64
N VAL A 57 1.67 17.37 13.67
CA VAL A 57 1.58 18.20 12.46
C VAL A 57 3.02 18.51 12.05
N PRO A 58 3.53 17.91 10.96
CA PRO A 58 4.92 18.11 10.58
C PRO A 58 5.15 19.57 10.16
N ASP A 59 6.22 20.18 10.68
CA ASP A 59 6.73 21.45 10.20
C ASP A 59 7.50 21.28 8.87
N GLU A 60 7.89 22.40 8.23
CA GLU A 60 8.59 22.35 6.95
C GLU A 60 9.94 21.64 7.02
N THR A 61 10.60 21.68 8.16
CA THR A 61 11.91 21.06 8.42
C THR A 61 11.83 19.64 8.95
N LEU A 62 10.64 19.20 9.34
CA LEU A 62 10.36 17.95 10.05
C LEU A 62 11.06 17.82 11.42
N GLU A 63 11.50 18.92 12.03
CA GLU A 63 12.19 18.89 13.33
C GLU A 63 11.27 18.37 14.44
N ASN A 64 10.01 18.80 14.44
CA ASN A 64 9.03 18.33 15.42
C ASN A 64 8.75 16.83 15.25
N LEU A 65 8.69 16.33 14.01
CA LEU A 65 8.56 14.90 13.73
C LEU A 65 9.78 14.12 14.22
N VAL A 66 11.00 14.58 13.90
CA VAL A 66 12.23 13.92 14.32
C VAL A 66 12.35 13.89 15.84
N THR A 67 11.93 14.95 16.54
CA THR A 67 11.91 15.03 18.01
C THR A 67 10.95 13.99 18.63
N SER A 68 9.86 13.66 17.94
CA SER A 68 8.88 12.66 18.41
C SER A 68 9.37 11.21 18.27
N LEU A 69 10.45 10.97 17.52
CA LEU A 69 10.98 9.63 17.27
C LEU A 69 11.79 9.11 18.47
N SER A 70 11.58 7.82 18.76
CA SER A 70 12.28 7.09 19.82
C SER A 70 13.63 6.55 19.32
N ASN A 71 14.63 6.51 20.21
CA ASN A 71 15.89 5.78 19.99
C ASN A 71 15.82 4.33 20.52
N LEU A 72 14.74 3.96 21.21
CA LEU A 72 14.61 2.65 21.88
C LEU A 72 13.67 1.70 21.15
N TYR A 73 12.77 2.24 20.33
CA TYR A 73 11.72 1.49 19.65
C TYR A 73 11.71 1.81 18.16
N ASP A 74 11.21 0.89 17.36
CA ASP A 74 10.89 1.19 15.98
C ASP A 74 9.84 2.30 15.92
N ASN A 75 10.02 3.24 15.00
CA ASN A 75 9.13 4.39 14.84
C ASN A 75 8.22 4.14 13.64
N VAL A 76 6.95 3.86 13.90
CA VAL A 76 5.95 3.66 12.85
C VAL A 76 5.30 5.00 12.53
N ILE A 77 5.71 5.58 11.42
CA ILE A 77 5.19 6.88 10.94
C ILE A 77 4.04 6.60 9.97
N VAL A 78 2.87 7.13 10.28
CA VAL A 78 1.67 6.99 9.46
C VAL A 78 1.23 8.38 8.98
N PRO A 79 1.52 8.75 7.73
CA PRO A 79 1.08 10.01 7.16
C PRO A 79 -0.45 10.09 7.03
N TYR A 80 -0.99 11.32 6.98
CA TYR A 80 -2.32 11.53 6.41
C TYR A 80 -2.31 11.23 4.90
N ASP A 81 -3.48 11.14 4.28
CA ASP A 81 -3.59 10.90 2.83
C ASP A 81 -2.99 12.09 2.04
N MET A 82 -1.76 11.92 1.60
CA MET A 82 -0.99 12.90 0.84
C MET A 82 -1.11 12.60 -0.65
N ASN A 83 -1.39 13.62 -1.47
CA ASN A 83 -1.22 13.45 -2.91
C ASN A 83 0.24 13.12 -3.29
N LEU A 84 0.47 12.59 -4.49
CA LEU A 84 1.77 12.08 -4.90
C LEU A 84 2.90 13.12 -4.81
N ASN A 85 2.62 14.40 -5.07
CA ASN A 85 3.62 15.48 -5.00
C ASN A 85 3.97 15.82 -3.55
N GLU A 86 2.97 15.89 -2.67
CA GLU A 86 3.18 16.08 -1.23
C GLU A 86 3.98 14.91 -0.64
N ALA A 87 3.57 13.68 -0.97
CA ALA A 87 4.25 12.48 -0.52
C ALA A 87 5.70 12.41 -1.00
N THR A 88 5.96 12.79 -2.25
CA THR A 88 7.33 12.82 -2.79
C THR A 88 8.22 13.81 -2.05
N ARG A 89 7.72 15.00 -1.74
CA ARG A 89 8.46 15.99 -0.93
C ARG A 89 8.68 15.48 0.49
N PHE A 90 7.63 14.99 1.12
CA PHE A 90 7.69 14.43 2.47
C PHE A 90 8.72 13.30 2.58
N VAL A 91 8.67 12.30 1.70
CA VAL A 91 9.63 11.18 1.65
C VAL A 91 11.07 11.67 1.47
N THR A 92 11.27 12.67 0.60
CA THR A 92 12.60 13.24 0.36
C THR A 92 13.15 13.92 1.61
N HIS A 93 12.34 14.74 2.28
CA HIS A 93 12.77 15.44 3.50
C HIS A 93 12.96 14.46 4.67
N LEU A 94 12.06 13.48 4.82
CA LEU A 94 12.15 12.47 5.87
C LEU A 94 13.41 11.60 5.70
N ALA A 95 13.72 11.16 4.49
CA ALA A 95 14.93 10.39 4.22
C ALA A 95 16.21 11.19 4.54
N ALA A 96 16.23 12.48 4.20
CA ALA A 96 17.35 13.36 4.54
C ALA A 96 17.48 13.60 6.06
N ALA A 97 16.36 13.71 6.76
CA ALA A 97 16.33 13.85 8.22
C ALA A 97 16.76 12.55 8.92
N ALA A 98 16.27 11.41 8.45
CA ALA A 98 16.62 10.08 8.97
C ALA A 98 18.11 9.77 8.81
N ALA A 99 18.72 10.16 7.70
CA ALA A 99 20.16 9.96 7.48
C ALA A 99 21.05 10.67 8.53
N LYS A 100 20.54 11.71 9.17
CA LYS A 100 21.22 12.43 10.27
C LYS A 100 20.98 11.79 11.65
N GLN A 101 20.11 10.80 11.73
CA GLN A 101 19.66 10.16 12.95
C GLN A 101 19.70 8.63 12.83
N PRO A 102 20.89 8.02 12.61
CA PRO A 102 21.02 6.60 12.30
C PRO A 102 20.52 5.68 13.42
N ASP A 103 20.42 6.18 14.64
CA ASP A 103 19.94 5.43 15.81
C ASP A 103 18.40 5.33 15.87
N LYS A 104 17.70 6.00 14.95
CA LYS A 104 16.25 6.00 14.92
C LYS A 104 15.74 5.08 13.81
N ASN A 105 15.32 3.87 14.17
CA ASN A 105 14.69 2.95 13.23
C ASN A 105 13.34 3.50 12.78
N ILE A 106 13.16 3.68 11.47
CA ILE A 106 11.94 4.17 10.87
C ILE A 106 11.24 3.06 10.10
N VAL A 107 9.94 2.98 10.27
CA VAL A 107 8.99 2.22 9.46
C VAL A 107 7.95 3.21 8.95
N LEU A 108 7.96 3.47 7.66
CA LEU A 108 7.02 4.41 7.05
C LEU A 108 5.83 3.65 6.45
N ILE A 109 4.62 4.02 6.83
CA ILE A 109 3.41 3.51 6.19
C ILE A 109 3.03 4.44 5.06
N GLY A 110 2.97 3.92 3.84
CA GLY A 110 2.63 4.70 2.65
C GLY A 110 1.31 4.27 2.02
N TYR A 111 0.91 4.97 0.97
CA TYR A 111 -0.35 4.76 0.25
C TYR A 111 -0.12 4.13 -1.12
N PRO A 112 -1.16 3.51 -1.72
CA PRO A 112 -1.03 2.80 -2.99
C PRO A 112 -0.39 3.62 -4.12
N GLU A 113 -0.72 4.92 -4.19
CA GLU A 113 -0.26 5.86 -5.22
C GLU A 113 1.26 6.07 -5.19
N TRP A 114 1.92 5.79 -4.07
CA TRP A 114 3.37 5.94 -3.93
C TRP A 114 4.15 4.97 -4.81
N GLN A 115 3.54 3.89 -5.28
CA GLN A 115 4.11 3.02 -6.32
C GLN A 115 4.39 3.77 -7.63
N ALA A 116 3.72 4.90 -7.87
CA ALA A 116 3.94 5.74 -9.06
C ALA A 116 5.14 6.69 -8.93
N MET A 117 5.81 6.73 -7.79
CA MET A 117 7.02 7.53 -7.60
C MET A 117 8.11 7.12 -8.59
N SER A 118 8.95 8.09 -8.99
CA SER A 118 10.11 7.82 -9.84
C SER A 118 11.07 6.81 -9.19
N ARG A 119 11.89 6.11 -9.99
CA ARG A 119 12.88 5.14 -9.48
C ARG A 119 13.78 5.75 -8.40
N ARG A 120 14.21 7.00 -8.58
CA ARG A 120 15.03 7.72 -7.58
C ARG A 120 14.30 7.83 -6.24
N ASN A 121 13.01 8.18 -6.27
CA ASN A 121 12.22 8.31 -5.05
C ASN A 121 11.87 6.95 -4.44
N GLN A 122 11.72 5.90 -5.26
CA GLN A 122 11.56 4.53 -4.75
C GLN A 122 12.78 4.06 -3.93
N THR A 123 14.00 4.52 -4.25
CA THR A 123 15.18 4.26 -3.42
C THR A 123 15.02 4.85 -2.02
N LEU A 124 14.39 6.01 -1.91
CA LEU A 124 14.09 6.61 -0.59
C LEU A 124 13.05 5.83 0.20
N LEU A 125 12.10 5.18 -0.48
CA LEU A 125 11.15 4.27 0.17
C LEU A 125 11.87 3.09 0.83
N HIS A 126 12.90 2.55 0.19
CA HIS A 126 13.75 1.51 0.79
C HIS A 126 14.50 2.03 2.02
N GLN A 127 15.09 3.21 1.95
CA GLN A 127 15.80 3.81 3.09
C GLN A 127 14.91 4.01 4.32
N LEU A 128 13.62 4.30 4.09
CA LEU A 128 12.62 4.51 5.13
C LEU A 128 11.86 3.24 5.53
N ASN A 129 12.30 2.07 5.07
CA ASN A 129 11.61 0.81 5.32
C ASN A 129 10.09 0.94 5.10
N THR A 130 9.71 1.42 3.93
CA THR A 130 8.33 1.82 3.63
C THR A 130 7.45 0.61 3.36
N HIS A 131 6.27 0.61 3.94
CA HIS A 131 5.24 -0.40 3.74
C HIS A 131 4.04 0.21 3.05
N LEU A 132 3.65 -0.34 1.91
CA LEU A 132 2.47 0.07 1.15
C LEU A 132 1.38 -0.97 1.25
N PHE A 133 0.13 -0.50 1.26
CA PHE A 133 -1.05 -1.35 1.11
C PHE A 133 -1.69 -1.07 -0.24
N THR A 134 -2.02 -2.11 -0.98
CA THR A 134 -2.59 -1.92 -2.30
C THR A 134 -3.45 -3.11 -2.71
N SER A 135 -4.51 -2.86 -3.46
CA SER A 135 -5.33 -3.91 -4.08
C SER A 135 -4.70 -4.50 -5.33
N PHE A 136 -3.60 -3.91 -5.81
CA PHE A 136 -2.89 -4.36 -7.01
C PHE A 136 -1.39 -4.03 -6.89
N PHE A 137 -0.57 -4.99 -7.29
CA PHE A 137 0.89 -4.84 -7.32
C PHE A 137 1.47 -5.66 -8.46
N ALA A 138 2.14 -5.02 -9.40
CA ALA A 138 2.84 -5.69 -10.49
C ALA A 138 4.34 -5.72 -10.20
N ASP A 139 4.88 -6.92 -10.07
CA ASP A 139 6.33 -7.12 -9.98
C ASP A 139 6.92 -7.24 -11.38
N PHE A 140 7.52 -6.16 -11.86
CA PHE A 140 8.12 -6.09 -13.20
C PHE A 140 9.41 -6.93 -13.33
N GLN A 141 9.86 -7.58 -12.28
CA GLN A 141 10.97 -8.53 -12.35
C GLN A 141 10.49 -9.96 -12.66
N LYS A 142 9.21 -10.25 -12.45
CA LYS A 142 8.63 -11.57 -12.76
C LYS A 142 8.53 -11.80 -14.25
N GLU A 143 8.84 -13.04 -14.65
CA GLU A 143 8.85 -13.43 -16.05
C GLU A 143 7.48 -13.32 -16.73
N ASP A 144 6.40 -13.61 -16.01
CA ASP A 144 5.03 -13.50 -16.52
C ASP A 144 4.71 -12.04 -16.93
N VAL A 145 5.10 -11.07 -16.09
CA VAL A 145 4.89 -9.63 -16.35
C VAL A 145 5.77 -9.16 -17.50
N LYS A 146 7.04 -9.59 -17.55
CA LYS A 146 7.95 -9.28 -18.66
C LYS A 146 7.43 -9.84 -19.98
N SER A 147 7.05 -11.11 -19.98
CA SER A 147 6.50 -11.77 -21.16
C SER A 147 5.24 -11.08 -21.67
N PHE A 148 4.35 -10.67 -20.76
CA PHE A 148 3.17 -9.89 -21.12
C PHE A 148 3.54 -8.55 -21.77
N GLN A 149 4.52 -7.82 -21.21
CA GLN A 149 4.94 -6.52 -21.78
C GLN A 149 5.50 -6.68 -23.20
N ILE A 150 6.33 -7.71 -23.42
CA ILE A 150 6.92 -8.01 -24.73
C ILE A 150 5.81 -8.35 -25.74
N ASN A 151 4.91 -9.26 -25.37
CA ASN A 151 3.80 -9.68 -26.22
C ASN A 151 2.84 -8.53 -26.54
N TYR A 152 2.53 -7.69 -25.55
CA TYR A 152 1.71 -6.51 -25.72
C TYR A 152 2.34 -5.53 -26.73
N SER A 153 3.62 -5.23 -26.55
CA SER A 153 4.35 -4.33 -27.43
C SER A 153 4.42 -4.86 -28.87
N HIS A 154 4.66 -6.17 -29.02
CA HIS A 154 4.69 -6.83 -30.32
C HIS A 154 3.34 -6.82 -31.02
N THR A 155 2.25 -7.10 -30.28
CA THR A 155 0.91 -7.20 -30.82
C THR A 155 0.33 -5.84 -31.21
N PHE A 156 0.54 -4.82 -30.38
CA PHE A 156 -0.09 -3.50 -30.55
C PHE A 156 0.86 -2.43 -31.08
N GLY A 157 2.12 -2.74 -31.30
CA GLY A 157 3.16 -1.78 -31.74
C GLY A 157 3.40 -0.63 -30.77
N LYS A 158 3.00 -0.78 -29.51
CA LYS A 158 3.10 0.26 -28.45
C LYS A 158 3.42 -0.37 -27.10
N ASN A 159 4.18 0.34 -26.30
CA ASN A 159 4.39 -0.05 -24.91
C ASN A 159 3.14 0.17 -24.07
N LEU A 160 3.05 -0.55 -22.95
CA LEU A 160 2.05 -0.28 -21.92
C LEU A 160 2.13 1.17 -21.44
N LEU A 161 0.99 1.82 -21.32
CA LEU A 161 0.92 3.17 -20.75
C LEU A 161 1.44 3.16 -19.32
N ASN A 162 2.22 4.19 -18.98
CA ASN A 162 2.70 4.39 -17.60
C ASN A 162 1.63 5.04 -16.74
N THR A 163 0.53 4.35 -16.55
CA THR A 163 -0.60 4.75 -15.70
C THR A 163 -0.51 4.11 -14.32
N PHE A 164 -1.31 4.59 -13.39
CA PHE A 164 -1.51 3.99 -12.08
C PHE A 164 -3.03 3.87 -11.80
N PRO A 165 -3.59 2.66 -11.70
CA PRO A 165 -2.99 1.35 -11.98
C PRO A 165 -2.54 1.17 -13.44
N LYS A 166 -1.83 0.08 -13.73
CA LYS A 166 -1.45 -0.30 -15.10
C LYS A 166 -2.66 -0.89 -15.80
N TYR A 167 -3.43 -0.08 -16.52
CA TYR A 167 -4.71 -0.50 -17.14
C TYR A 167 -4.59 -1.70 -18.08
N GLY A 168 -3.47 -1.83 -18.82
CA GLY A 168 -3.24 -3.00 -19.66
C GLY A 168 -3.13 -4.30 -18.87
N LEU A 169 -2.41 -4.28 -17.75
CA LEU A 169 -2.34 -5.43 -16.83
C LEU A 169 -3.69 -5.69 -16.15
N MET A 170 -4.39 -4.63 -15.76
CA MET A 170 -5.71 -4.75 -15.16
C MET A 170 -6.72 -5.42 -16.10
N GLY A 171 -6.75 -5.00 -17.36
CA GLY A 171 -7.63 -5.60 -18.36
C GLY A 171 -7.32 -7.08 -18.59
N TYR A 172 -6.03 -7.42 -18.67
CA TYR A 172 -5.59 -8.82 -18.75
C TYR A 172 -6.06 -9.64 -17.54
N ASP A 173 -5.84 -9.15 -16.33
CA ASP A 173 -6.21 -9.83 -15.10
C ASP A 173 -7.72 -10.04 -15.00
N LEU A 174 -8.51 -9.01 -15.33
CA LEU A 174 -9.98 -9.10 -15.35
C LEU A 174 -10.46 -10.16 -16.35
N ALA A 175 -9.94 -10.12 -17.57
CA ALA A 175 -10.31 -11.10 -18.60
C ALA A 175 -9.90 -12.51 -18.19
N SER A 176 -8.66 -12.68 -17.69
CA SER A 176 -8.13 -13.98 -17.27
C SER A 176 -8.87 -14.58 -16.09
N TYR A 177 -9.44 -13.76 -15.21
CA TYR A 177 -10.21 -14.22 -14.07
C TYR A 177 -11.68 -14.50 -14.43
N PHE A 178 -12.36 -13.58 -15.10
CA PHE A 178 -13.82 -13.67 -15.29
C PHE A 178 -14.23 -14.52 -16.49
N ILE A 179 -13.50 -14.48 -17.61
CA ILE A 179 -13.90 -15.22 -18.81
C ILE A 179 -14.02 -16.73 -18.57
N PRO A 180 -13.04 -17.41 -17.91
CA PRO A 180 -13.17 -18.83 -17.62
C PRO A 180 -14.39 -19.17 -16.74
N GLN A 181 -14.73 -18.28 -15.82
CA GLN A 181 -15.90 -18.47 -14.95
C GLN A 181 -17.21 -18.32 -15.73
N MET A 182 -17.31 -17.30 -16.57
CA MET A 182 -18.49 -17.10 -17.44
C MET A 182 -18.71 -18.27 -18.41
N VAL A 183 -17.61 -18.78 -19.00
CA VAL A 183 -17.68 -19.96 -19.88
C VAL A 183 -18.15 -21.19 -19.11
N ALA A 184 -17.58 -21.43 -17.93
CA ALA A 184 -17.97 -22.57 -17.10
C ALA A 184 -19.45 -22.51 -16.67
N GLU A 185 -19.91 -21.33 -16.28
CA GLU A 185 -21.32 -21.11 -15.92
C GLU A 185 -22.26 -21.34 -17.13
N HIS A 186 -21.90 -20.81 -18.30
CA HIS A 186 -22.71 -20.98 -19.51
C HIS A 186 -22.76 -22.43 -20.01
N THR A 187 -21.65 -23.15 -19.92
CA THR A 187 -21.54 -24.54 -20.42
C THR A 187 -21.86 -25.61 -19.38
N GLY A 188 -22.09 -25.24 -18.13
CA GLY A 188 -22.26 -26.18 -17.01
C GLY A 188 -21.00 -26.99 -16.69
N THR A 189 -19.84 -26.53 -17.13
CA THR A 189 -18.54 -27.19 -16.90
C THR A 189 -17.83 -26.66 -15.65
N LYS A 190 -16.76 -27.34 -15.23
CA LYS A 190 -15.89 -26.80 -14.17
C LYS A 190 -15.04 -25.66 -14.71
N VAL A 191 -14.79 -24.67 -13.87
CA VAL A 191 -13.86 -23.58 -14.19
C VAL A 191 -12.46 -24.17 -14.47
N ILE A 192 -11.98 -23.95 -15.68
CA ILE A 192 -10.59 -24.23 -16.02
C ILE A 192 -9.75 -23.08 -15.47
N GLN A 193 -8.72 -23.38 -14.71
CA GLN A 193 -7.83 -22.37 -14.15
C GLN A 193 -7.25 -21.53 -15.31
N GLY A 194 -7.54 -20.24 -15.29
CA GLY A 194 -6.98 -19.27 -16.23
C GLY A 194 -5.49 -19.04 -16.05
N PRO A 195 -4.88 -18.21 -16.90
CA PRO A 195 -3.48 -17.84 -16.77
C PRO A 195 -3.21 -17.08 -15.46
N SER A 196 -1.94 -17.03 -15.05
CA SER A 196 -1.50 -16.28 -13.87
C SER A 196 -1.90 -14.81 -13.95
N LEU A 197 -2.42 -14.27 -12.86
CA LEU A 197 -2.72 -12.85 -12.75
C LEU A 197 -1.43 -12.06 -12.53
N LEU A 198 -1.31 -10.89 -13.14
CA LEU A 198 -0.06 -10.13 -13.25
C LEU A 198 0.07 -9.01 -12.21
N GLN A 199 -1.06 -8.42 -11.81
CA GLN A 199 -1.02 -7.34 -10.82
C GLN A 199 -2.14 -7.43 -9.76
N HIS A 200 -3.22 -8.20 -10.03
CA HIS A 200 -4.32 -8.38 -9.08
C HIS A 200 -4.34 -9.78 -8.52
N THR A 201 -5.03 -9.93 -7.41
CA THR A 201 -5.51 -11.22 -6.91
C THR A 201 -6.95 -11.02 -6.46
N TYR A 202 -7.79 -11.98 -6.82
CA TYR A 202 -9.21 -11.91 -6.52
C TYR A 202 -9.59 -12.95 -5.47
N GLY A 203 -10.33 -12.48 -4.46
CA GLY A 203 -10.95 -13.30 -3.43
C GLY A 203 -12.25 -12.63 -3.04
N PHE A 204 -13.27 -12.85 -3.86
CA PHE A 204 -14.57 -12.22 -3.66
C PHE A 204 -15.31 -12.90 -2.52
N ARG A 205 -15.91 -12.09 -1.64
CA ARG A 205 -16.87 -12.56 -0.63
C ARG A 205 -18.11 -11.67 -0.65
N PRO A 206 -19.29 -12.24 -0.46
CA PRO A 206 -20.50 -11.46 -0.31
C PRO A 206 -20.42 -10.63 0.98
N GLU A 207 -20.94 -9.43 0.97
CA GLU A 207 -21.00 -8.57 2.15
C GLU A 207 -22.15 -9.01 3.08
N SER A 208 -23.27 -9.42 2.49
CA SER A 208 -24.43 -9.98 3.17
C SER A 208 -25.18 -10.90 2.20
N SER A 209 -26.16 -11.67 2.72
CA SER A 209 -27.03 -12.49 1.86
C SER A 209 -27.78 -11.60 0.87
N GLY A 210 -27.62 -11.85 -0.44
CA GLY A 210 -28.26 -11.08 -1.51
C GLY A 210 -27.55 -9.78 -1.92
N SER A 211 -26.42 -9.43 -1.31
CA SER A 211 -25.58 -8.31 -1.74
C SER A 211 -24.54 -8.73 -2.78
N GLY A 212 -23.98 -7.75 -3.50
CA GLY A 212 -22.81 -7.98 -4.35
C GLY A 212 -21.59 -8.49 -3.56
N ALA A 213 -20.63 -9.07 -4.26
CA ALA A 213 -19.37 -9.49 -3.67
C ALA A 213 -18.27 -8.45 -3.90
N TYR A 214 -17.38 -8.29 -2.93
CA TYR A 214 -16.22 -7.40 -3.05
C TYR A 214 -14.92 -8.18 -2.89
N ASN A 215 -13.87 -7.72 -3.57
CA ASN A 215 -12.55 -8.32 -3.42
C ASN A 215 -11.96 -7.98 -2.05
N GLN A 216 -11.61 -9.02 -1.28
CA GLN A 216 -11.03 -8.87 0.06
C GLN A 216 -9.51 -8.98 0.08
N VAL A 217 -8.91 -9.34 -1.05
CA VAL A 217 -7.47 -9.54 -1.13
C VAL A 217 -6.77 -8.22 -1.37
N PHE A 218 -5.72 -7.99 -0.61
CA PHE A 218 -4.80 -6.88 -0.83
C PHE A 218 -3.38 -7.32 -0.57
N PHE A 219 -2.44 -6.53 -1.07
CA PHE A 219 -1.02 -6.74 -0.89
C PHE A 219 -0.46 -5.80 0.18
N PHE A 220 0.43 -6.32 0.96
CA PHE A 220 1.33 -5.58 1.81
C PHE A 220 2.71 -5.66 1.19
N VAL A 221 3.21 -4.54 0.71
CA VAL A 221 4.47 -4.43 -0.02
C VAL A 221 5.46 -3.68 0.83
N GLN A 222 6.56 -4.33 1.20
CA GLN A 222 7.66 -3.71 1.94
C GLN A 222 8.82 -3.38 1.01
N TYR A 223 9.23 -2.14 1.02
CA TYR A 223 10.49 -1.65 0.46
C TYR A 223 11.56 -1.80 1.54
N ALA A 224 12.17 -2.98 1.62
CA ALA A 224 13.15 -3.29 2.67
C ALA A 224 14.45 -2.49 2.49
N PRO A 225 15.16 -2.13 3.60
CA PRO A 225 16.38 -1.32 3.54
C PRO A 225 17.53 -1.91 2.71
N ASP A 226 17.53 -3.20 2.49
CA ASP A 226 18.50 -3.92 1.63
C ASP A 226 18.13 -3.91 0.15
N ASN A 227 17.23 -3.03 -0.27
CA ASN A 227 16.69 -2.88 -1.62
C ASN A 227 15.88 -4.09 -2.13
N ARG A 228 15.45 -5.00 -1.25
CA ARG A 228 14.50 -6.06 -1.60
C ARG A 228 13.06 -5.54 -1.52
N LEU A 229 12.23 -6.05 -2.43
CA LEU A 229 10.78 -5.91 -2.34
C LEU A 229 10.21 -7.19 -1.75
N GLU A 230 9.53 -7.07 -0.61
CA GLU A 230 8.81 -8.17 0.01
C GLU A 230 7.31 -7.95 -0.19
N VAL A 231 6.66 -8.91 -0.81
CA VAL A 231 5.22 -8.83 -1.14
C VAL A 231 4.47 -9.93 -0.40
N LYS A 232 3.57 -9.53 0.48
CA LYS A 232 2.69 -10.43 1.20
C LYS A 232 1.25 -10.19 0.79
N GLN A 233 0.59 -11.25 0.39
CA GLN A 233 -0.85 -11.23 0.13
C GLN A 233 -1.61 -11.45 1.43
N LEU A 234 -2.57 -10.57 1.72
CA LEU A 234 -3.45 -10.62 2.89
C LEU A 234 -4.90 -10.88 2.44
N ARG A 235 -5.61 -11.73 3.19
CA ARG A 235 -7.00 -12.13 2.94
C ARG A 235 -7.89 -11.85 4.14
#